data_407470101d6962fc8b5a8c1196e82b86
#
_entry.id   407470101d6962fc8b5a8c1196e82b86
#
_cell.length_a   1.000
_cell.length_b   1.000
_cell.length_c   1.000
_cell.angle_alpha   90.00
_cell.angle_beta   90.00
_cell.angle_gamma   90.00
#
_symmetry.space_group_name_H-M   'P 1'
#
loop_
_entity.id
_entity.type
_entity.pdbx_description
1 polymer ?
#
loop_
_entity_poly.entity_id
_entity_poly.type
_entity_poly.pdbx_seq_one_letter_code
_entity_poly.pdbx_strand_id
1 'polypeptide(L)'
;SQYSAENVANAGGGRVAVMRACAAIAPIHLGHILPDYTAYEELHDVFRRFLPITILLDPKHGYAFTRDELEEEILGRGLSAILASNPCNPTGKVVQGDALAGWVETCRQLNCALLLDEFYSHYVWSDEPTIISAAQYVEDVDEDPIVVFDGLTKNWRYPGFRVSWIVGPKRVIEATASAGSFLDGGGVAPMQRAAVDLVQEAPTLAETAAVHGDFKLKRDFLVESLKDIGVRFDLEPQGTFYAWGDLSELPRSLRNSDVFFKAALVQQVFCVPGHFFDVYPGKRRTGRPSRFIEHIRFSFGPPMSVLEEAVDRLRDMVKDAR
;
A
#
# COMPACT_ATOMS: atom_id res chain seq x y z
N SER A 1 9.96 10.89 19.51
CA SER A 1 8.97 9.84 19.83
C SER A 1 9.34 9.18 21.15
N GLN A 2 8.36 8.70 21.88
CA GLN A 2 8.55 7.95 23.12
C GLN A 2 8.74 6.45 22.88
N TYR A 3 8.80 6.00 21.62
CA TYR A 3 9.04 4.60 21.29
C TYR A 3 10.39 4.10 21.77
N SER A 4 10.40 2.89 22.30
CA SER A 4 11.56 2.14 22.78
C SER A 4 11.75 0.85 21.97
N ALA A 5 12.80 0.09 22.26
CA ALA A 5 12.99 -1.22 21.66
C ALA A 5 11.85 -2.22 21.98
N GLU A 6 11.12 -2.01 23.09
CA GLU A 6 9.97 -2.83 23.47
C GLU A 6 8.73 -2.57 22.61
N ASN A 7 8.73 -1.46 21.85
CA ASN A 7 7.68 -1.09 20.90
C ASN A 7 7.99 -1.55 19.49
N VAL A 8 9.05 -2.35 19.25
CA VAL A 8 9.49 -2.76 17.91
C VAL A 8 9.73 -4.26 17.83
N ALA A 9 9.16 -4.92 16.84
CA ALA A 9 9.49 -6.29 16.48
C ALA A 9 10.03 -6.37 15.05
N ASN A 10 11.14 -7.08 14.84
CA ASN A 10 11.71 -7.32 13.52
C ASN A 10 11.06 -8.54 12.86
N ALA A 11 10.91 -8.51 11.52
CA ALA A 11 10.38 -9.62 10.75
C ALA A 11 11.13 -9.82 9.41
N GLY A 12 10.95 -10.98 8.80
CA GLY A 12 11.59 -11.38 7.54
C GLY A 12 10.92 -10.79 6.28
N GLY A 13 10.57 -9.48 6.31
CA GLY A 13 9.91 -8.75 5.23
C GLY A 13 8.44 -8.45 5.52
N GLY A 14 7.87 -7.48 4.82
CA GLY A 14 6.56 -6.89 5.13
C GLY A 14 5.40 -7.88 5.22
N ARG A 15 5.31 -8.84 4.30
CA ARG A 15 4.25 -9.88 4.37
C ARG A 15 4.33 -10.69 5.67
N VAL A 16 5.54 -11.03 6.11
CA VAL A 16 5.74 -11.75 7.37
C VAL A 16 5.39 -10.88 8.55
N ALA A 17 5.72 -9.58 8.52
CA ALA A 17 5.35 -8.63 9.56
C ALA A 17 3.83 -8.55 9.75
N VAL A 18 3.08 -8.32 8.66
CA VAL A 18 1.61 -8.27 8.70
C VAL A 18 1.02 -9.63 9.10
N MET A 19 1.58 -10.74 8.60
CA MET A 19 1.15 -12.10 8.96
C MET A 19 1.29 -12.37 10.47
N ARG A 20 2.39 -11.96 11.09
CA ARG A 20 2.60 -12.11 12.55
C ARG A 20 1.57 -11.31 13.35
N ALA A 21 1.32 -10.05 12.95
CA ALA A 21 0.30 -9.23 13.60
C ALA A 21 -1.08 -9.87 13.48
N CYS A 22 -1.44 -10.34 12.28
CA CYS A 22 -2.71 -11.05 12.08
C CYS A 22 -2.83 -12.34 12.90
N ALA A 23 -1.73 -13.08 13.06
CA ALA A 23 -1.73 -14.29 13.91
C ALA A 23 -1.87 -13.97 15.40
N ALA A 24 -1.41 -12.79 15.84
CA ALA A 24 -1.49 -12.33 17.22
C ALA A 24 -2.86 -11.75 17.59
N ILE A 25 -3.66 -11.32 16.61
CA ILE A 25 -4.97 -10.69 16.84
C ILE A 25 -6.04 -11.76 17.12
N ALA A 26 -6.97 -11.44 18.01
CA ALA A 26 -8.15 -12.26 18.34
C ALA A 26 -9.17 -12.28 17.17
N PRO A 27 -10.22 -13.14 17.21
CA PRO A 27 -11.31 -13.07 16.24
C PRO A 27 -12.01 -11.72 16.29
N ILE A 28 -11.96 -10.95 15.19
CA ILE A 28 -12.48 -9.60 15.10
C ILE A 28 -13.10 -9.30 13.73
N HIS A 29 -13.89 -8.24 13.67
CA HIS A 29 -14.25 -7.58 12.42
C HIS A 29 -13.07 -6.69 11.99
N LEU A 30 -12.46 -7.05 10.88
CA LEU A 30 -11.31 -6.34 10.30
C LEU A 30 -11.78 -5.58 9.06
N GLY A 31 -11.81 -4.25 9.13
CA GLY A 31 -12.01 -3.38 7.97
C GLY A 31 -10.80 -3.47 7.04
N HIS A 32 -11.04 -3.61 5.75
CA HIS A 32 -10.00 -3.46 4.73
C HIS A 32 -10.48 -2.56 3.60
N ILE A 33 -9.63 -1.63 3.21
CA ILE A 33 -9.92 -0.62 2.19
C ILE A 33 -9.78 -1.24 0.79
N LEU A 34 -10.58 -0.77 -0.18
CA LEU A 34 -10.49 -1.14 -1.59
C LEU A 34 -10.48 0.10 -2.50
N PRO A 35 -9.64 0.09 -3.55
CA PRO A 35 -8.64 -0.92 -3.88
C PRO A 35 -7.43 -0.89 -2.96
N ASP A 36 -6.79 -2.04 -2.67
CA ASP A 36 -5.58 -2.12 -1.87
C ASP A 36 -4.70 -3.32 -2.29
N TYR A 37 -3.62 -3.53 -1.55
CA TYR A 37 -2.56 -4.48 -1.89
C TYR A 37 -3.06 -5.92 -1.99
N THR A 38 -2.82 -6.53 -3.14
CA THR A 38 -3.31 -7.87 -3.50
C THR A 38 -2.97 -8.97 -2.50
N ALA A 39 -1.83 -8.87 -1.80
CA ALA A 39 -1.44 -9.91 -0.84
C ALA A 39 -2.35 -9.98 0.40
N TYR A 40 -3.17 -8.97 0.65
CA TYR A 40 -4.14 -9.02 1.74
C TYR A 40 -5.25 -10.04 1.49
N GLU A 41 -5.55 -10.39 0.24
CA GLU A 41 -6.54 -11.43 -0.06
C GLU A 41 -6.13 -12.78 0.55
N GLU A 42 -4.92 -13.22 0.26
CA GLU A 42 -4.39 -14.48 0.79
C GLU A 42 -4.19 -14.41 2.31
N LEU A 43 -3.78 -13.25 2.84
CA LEU A 43 -3.65 -13.03 4.27
C LEU A 43 -4.98 -13.25 4.99
N HIS A 44 -6.06 -12.65 4.49
CA HIS A 44 -7.40 -12.78 5.06
C HIS A 44 -7.98 -14.19 4.89
N ASP A 45 -7.59 -14.93 3.86
CA ASP A 45 -8.05 -16.28 3.62
C ASP A 45 -7.35 -17.31 4.52
N VAL A 46 -6.04 -17.13 4.78
CA VAL A 46 -5.24 -17.99 5.65
C VAL A 46 -5.68 -17.88 7.11
N PHE A 47 -5.88 -16.65 7.60
CA PHE A 47 -6.30 -16.39 8.98
C PHE A 47 -7.82 -16.30 9.09
N ARG A 48 -8.50 -17.45 9.15
CA ARG A 48 -9.98 -17.57 9.28
C ARG A 48 -10.58 -16.99 10.56
N ARG A 49 -9.77 -16.36 11.40
CA ARG A 49 -10.21 -15.67 12.63
C ARG A 49 -10.82 -14.31 12.35
N PHE A 50 -10.53 -13.71 11.20
CA PHE A 50 -11.09 -12.42 10.83
C PHE A 50 -12.40 -12.57 10.08
N LEU A 51 -13.32 -11.66 10.37
CA LEU A 51 -14.42 -11.36 9.47
C LEU A 51 -14.03 -10.10 8.69
N PRO A 52 -13.47 -10.26 7.46
CA PRO A 52 -13.05 -9.12 6.67
C PRO A 52 -14.28 -8.34 6.18
N ILE A 53 -14.28 -7.06 6.49
CA ILE A 53 -15.33 -6.10 6.12
C ILE A 53 -14.73 -5.15 5.07
N THR A 54 -15.27 -5.20 3.88
CA THR A 54 -14.80 -4.38 2.77
C THR A 54 -15.27 -2.93 2.89
N ILE A 55 -14.35 -1.98 2.82
CA ILE A 55 -14.58 -0.55 2.73
C ILE A 55 -14.21 -0.10 1.31
N LEU A 56 -15.19 0.19 0.47
CA LEU A 56 -14.96 0.59 -0.92
C LEU A 56 -14.85 2.10 -1.01
N LEU A 57 -13.69 2.60 -1.41
CA LEU A 57 -13.48 4.03 -1.62
C LEU A 57 -14.03 4.49 -2.97
N ASP A 58 -14.53 5.72 -3.01
CA ASP A 58 -15.12 6.31 -4.22
C ASP A 58 -14.02 6.95 -5.09
N PRO A 59 -13.82 6.47 -6.33
CA PRO A 59 -12.90 7.07 -7.28
C PRO A 59 -13.26 8.53 -7.61
N LYS A 60 -14.55 8.89 -7.61
CA LYS A 60 -15.00 10.27 -7.89
C LYS A 60 -14.51 11.27 -6.85
N HIS A 61 -14.23 10.81 -5.65
CA HIS A 61 -13.64 11.61 -4.58
C HIS A 61 -12.11 11.37 -4.44
N GLY A 62 -11.46 10.85 -5.49
CA GLY A 62 -10.03 10.56 -5.50
C GLY A 62 -9.61 9.58 -4.41
N TYR A 63 -10.45 8.58 -4.14
CA TYR A 63 -10.21 7.57 -3.09
C TYR A 63 -9.97 8.18 -1.70
N ALA A 64 -10.59 9.32 -1.40
CA ALA A 64 -10.54 9.90 -0.07
C ALA A 64 -11.33 9.00 0.91
N PHE A 65 -10.86 8.96 2.14
CA PHE A 65 -11.54 8.33 3.27
C PHE A 65 -11.44 9.29 4.43
N THR A 66 -12.52 10.00 4.66
CA THR A 66 -12.56 11.08 5.64
C THR A 66 -12.63 10.53 7.07
N ARG A 67 -12.37 11.40 8.05
CA ARG A 67 -12.52 11.07 9.46
C ARG A 67 -13.94 10.61 9.79
N ASP A 68 -14.94 11.30 9.27
CA ASP A 68 -16.36 11.02 9.55
C ASP A 68 -16.76 9.66 8.93
N GLU A 69 -16.33 9.38 7.70
CA GLU A 69 -16.55 8.06 7.06
C GLU A 69 -15.84 6.93 7.83
N LEU A 70 -14.63 7.18 8.34
CA LEU A 70 -13.91 6.22 9.18
C LEU A 70 -14.69 5.92 10.47
N GLU A 71 -15.21 6.94 11.15
CA GLU A 71 -16.03 6.81 12.34
C GLU A 71 -17.31 6.03 12.07
N GLU A 72 -18.02 6.38 10.99
CA GLU A 72 -19.23 5.68 10.55
C GLU A 72 -18.97 4.19 10.25
N GLU A 73 -17.89 3.86 9.56
CA GLU A 73 -17.51 2.47 9.27
C GLU A 73 -17.17 1.69 10.56
N ILE A 74 -16.41 2.28 11.48
CA ILE A 74 -16.08 1.66 12.76
C ILE A 74 -17.33 1.37 13.58
N LEU A 75 -18.17 2.38 13.81
CA LEU A 75 -19.37 2.26 14.64
C LEU A 75 -20.45 1.44 13.96
N GLY A 76 -20.71 1.71 12.67
CA GLY A 76 -21.81 1.09 11.93
C GLY A 76 -21.59 -0.40 11.64
N ARG A 77 -20.33 -0.85 11.56
CA ARG A 77 -19.99 -2.25 11.26
C ARG A 77 -19.30 -2.96 12.41
N GLY A 78 -19.09 -2.29 13.54
CA GLY A 78 -18.45 -2.85 14.71
C GLY A 78 -17.02 -3.30 14.44
N LEU A 79 -16.26 -2.48 13.74
CA LEU A 79 -14.86 -2.80 13.42
C LEU A 79 -13.99 -2.70 14.67
N SER A 80 -13.14 -3.69 14.88
CA SER A 80 -12.14 -3.69 15.96
C SER A 80 -10.74 -3.36 15.43
N ALA A 81 -10.54 -3.47 14.13
CA ALA A 81 -9.31 -3.06 13.47
C ALA A 81 -9.57 -2.66 12.00
N ILE A 82 -8.68 -1.85 11.46
CA ILE A 82 -8.63 -1.49 10.03
C ILE A 82 -7.22 -1.74 9.52
N LEU A 83 -7.10 -2.42 8.37
CA LEU A 83 -5.86 -2.62 7.64
C LEU A 83 -5.89 -1.79 6.36
N ALA A 84 -4.87 -0.97 6.16
CA ALA A 84 -4.72 -0.13 4.98
C ALA A 84 -3.25 0.07 4.62
N SER A 85 -2.95 0.27 3.33
CA SER A 85 -1.65 0.78 2.89
C SER A 85 -1.66 2.31 2.77
N ASN A 86 -0.62 2.98 3.29
CA ASN A 86 -0.46 4.42 3.18
C ASN A 86 1.02 4.81 3.03
N PRO A 87 1.45 5.30 1.87
CA PRO A 87 0.70 5.51 0.61
C PRO A 87 0.11 4.24 0.02
N CYS A 88 -1.08 4.38 -0.60
CA CYS A 88 -1.88 3.23 -1.06
C CYS A 88 -1.34 2.62 -2.36
N ASN A 89 -1.15 1.33 -2.37
CA ASN A 89 -0.92 0.52 -3.56
C ASN A 89 -2.24 -0.20 -3.91
N PRO A 90 -2.97 0.16 -4.99
CA PRO A 90 -2.42 0.63 -6.27
C PRO A 90 -2.60 2.11 -6.58
N THR A 91 -3.46 2.84 -5.86
CA THR A 91 -3.99 4.14 -6.29
C THR A 91 -2.95 5.27 -6.23
N GLY A 92 -1.91 5.12 -5.42
CA GLY A 92 -1.00 6.22 -5.11
C GLY A 92 -1.62 7.27 -4.19
N LYS A 93 -2.80 7.03 -3.59
CA LYS A 93 -3.40 7.92 -2.60
C LYS A 93 -2.48 8.04 -1.39
N VAL A 94 -2.32 9.26 -0.90
CA VAL A 94 -1.59 9.56 0.34
C VAL A 94 -2.55 10.19 1.34
N VAL A 95 -2.60 9.64 2.54
CA VAL A 95 -3.25 10.24 3.70
C VAL A 95 -2.16 10.82 4.58
N GLN A 96 -2.16 12.13 4.80
CA GLN A 96 -1.11 12.85 5.55
C GLN A 96 -1.69 14.08 6.27
N GLY A 97 -0.88 14.74 7.10
CA GLY A 97 -1.27 15.95 7.82
C GLY A 97 -2.50 15.71 8.69
N ASP A 98 -3.42 16.68 8.70
CA ASP A 98 -4.64 16.64 9.52
C ASP A 98 -5.54 15.43 9.22
N ALA A 99 -5.53 14.93 7.98
CA ALA A 99 -6.29 13.73 7.62
C ALA A 99 -5.75 12.48 8.32
N LEU A 100 -4.43 12.29 8.35
CA LEU A 100 -3.81 11.16 9.04
C LEU A 100 -3.91 11.31 10.56
N ALA A 101 -3.73 12.52 11.07
CA ALA A 101 -3.96 12.85 12.48
C ALA A 101 -5.41 12.50 12.89
N GLY A 102 -6.38 12.85 12.05
CA GLY A 102 -7.79 12.51 12.27
C GLY A 102 -8.06 11.01 12.30
N TRP A 103 -7.39 10.22 11.45
CA TRP A 103 -7.49 8.75 11.50
C TRP A 103 -6.97 8.19 12.82
N VAL A 104 -5.79 8.64 13.26
CA VAL A 104 -5.16 8.21 14.51
C VAL A 104 -6.07 8.57 15.69
N GLU A 105 -6.56 9.81 15.73
CA GLU A 105 -7.46 10.30 16.79
C GLU A 105 -8.76 9.50 16.87
N THR A 106 -9.43 9.26 15.73
CA THR A 106 -10.68 8.47 15.68
C THR A 106 -10.45 7.03 16.16
N CYS A 107 -9.35 6.40 15.71
CA CYS A 107 -9.00 5.05 16.13
C CYS A 107 -8.68 4.97 17.63
N ARG A 108 -8.01 5.98 18.18
CA ARG A 108 -7.77 6.12 19.64
C ARG A 108 -9.08 6.24 20.42
N GLN A 109 -9.96 7.18 20.02
CA GLN A 109 -11.23 7.45 20.70
C GLN A 109 -12.18 6.24 20.70
N LEU A 110 -12.21 5.49 19.58
CA LEU A 110 -13.09 4.35 19.40
C LEU A 110 -12.45 3.01 19.77
N ASN A 111 -11.19 3.01 20.24
CA ASN A 111 -10.40 1.82 20.56
C ASN A 111 -10.41 0.79 19.39
N CYS A 112 -10.29 1.29 18.15
CA CYS A 112 -10.17 0.49 16.94
C CYS A 112 -8.70 0.45 16.51
N ALA A 113 -8.11 -0.72 16.33
CA ALA A 113 -6.71 -0.82 15.94
C ALA A 113 -6.51 -0.34 14.48
N LEU A 114 -5.57 0.58 14.27
CA LEU A 114 -5.16 1.04 12.95
C LEU A 114 -3.86 0.35 12.55
N LEU A 115 -3.95 -0.57 11.59
CA LEU A 115 -2.85 -1.36 11.05
C LEU A 115 -2.41 -0.73 9.74
N LEU A 116 -1.32 0.05 9.73
CA LEU A 116 -0.86 0.78 8.56
C LEU A 116 0.39 0.14 7.94
N ASP A 117 0.25 -0.26 6.68
CA ASP A 117 1.35 -0.68 5.82
C ASP A 117 1.99 0.57 5.20
N GLU A 118 3.14 1.01 5.77
CA GLU A 118 3.83 2.24 5.38
C GLU A 118 5.08 1.98 4.52
N PHE A 119 5.13 0.84 3.82
CA PHE A 119 6.27 0.47 2.97
C PHE A 119 6.57 1.46 1.84
N TYR A 120 5.71 2.42 1.58
CA TYR A 120 5.89 3.50 0.61
C TYR A 120 5.98 4.89 1.26
N SER A 121 6.22 4.97 2.57
CA SER A 121 6.22 6.24 3.32
C SER A 121 7.25 7.28 2.83
N HIS A 122 8.30 6.86 2.12
CA HIS A 122 9.30 7.73 1.49
C HIS A 122 8.93 8.12 0.04
N TYR A 123 7.89 7.52 -0.53
CA TYR A 123 7.42 7.80 -1.88
C TYR A 123 6.21 8.73 -1.82
N VAL A 124 6.44 9.98 -1.49
CA VAL A 124 5.42 11.04 -1.43
C VAL A 124 5.80 12.14 -2.41
N TRP A 125 4.90 12.49 -3.33
CA TRP A 125 5.15 13.40 -4.44
C TRP A 125 4.72 14.84 -4.11
N SER A 126 5.10 15.31 -2.94
CA SER A 126 5.01 16.72 -2.52
C SER A 126 6.10 17.58 -3.19
N ASP A 127 6.10 18.87 -2.93
CA ASP A 127 7.12 19.77 -3.49
C ASP A 127 8.52 19.45 -2.94
N GLU A 128 8.60 19.08 -1.67
CA GLU A 128 9.84 18.69 -1.00
C GLU A 128 9.84 17.21 -0.62
N PRO A 129 11.02 16.55 -0.54
CA PRO A 129 11.13 15.18 -0.03
C PRO A 129 10.51 15.03 1.35
N THR A 130 9.55 14.14 1.49
CA THR A 130 8.76 13.98 2.71
C THR A 130 8.65 12.51 3.10
N ILE A 131 8.72 12.24 4.39
CA ILE A 131 8.42 10.93 4.97
C ILE A 131 7.15 11.09 5.80
N ILE A 132 6.17 10.23 5.56
CA ILE A 132 4.93 10.20 6.33
C ILE A 132 4.87 8.98 7.23
N SER A 133 4.27 9.11 8.42
CA SER A 133 3.95 7.99 9.29
C SER A 133 2.87 8.38 10.30
N ALA A 134 1.95 7.45 10.59
CA ALA A 134 0.97 7.61 11.65
C ALA A 134 1.62 7.70 13.04
N ALA A 135 2.82 7.15 13.20
CA ALA A 135 3.59 7.23 14.44
C ALA A 135 3.87 8.69 14.89
N GLN A 136 3.78 9.67 13.99
CA GLN A 136 3.92 11.10 14.33
C GLN A 136 2.78 11.66 15.17
N TYR A 137 1.60 11.02 15.11
CA TYR A 137 0.35 11.48 15.74
C TYR A 137 -0.04 10.64 16.96
N VAL A 138 0.79 9.65 17.33
CA VAL A 138 0.62 8.83 18.52
C VAL A 138 0.97 9.65 19.75
N GLU A 139 0.06 9.73 20.72
CA GLU A 139 0.25 10.44 21.98
C GLU A 139 0.82 9.52 23.06
N ASP A 140 0.26 8.33 23.22
CA ASP A 140 0.75 7.30 24.12
C ASP A 140 1.10 6.03 23.34
N VAL A 141 2.40 5.70 23.28
CA VAL A 141 2.92 4.59 22.48
C VAL A 141 2.46 3.20 22.96
N ASP A 142 1.95 3.08 24.18
CA ASP A 142 1.50 1.81 24.75
C ASP A 142 -0.03 1.69 24.80
N GLU A 143 -0.76 2.81 24.74
CA GLU A 143 -2.23 2.82 24.81
C GLU A 143 -2.89 3.06 23.44
N ASP A 144 -2.31 3.92 22.59
CA ASP A 144 -2.88 4.19 21.28
C ASP A 144 -2.85 2.93 20.40
N PRO A 145 -3.98 2.51 19.81
CA PRO A 145 -4.08 1.24 19.09
C PRO A 145 -3.52 1.35 17.66
N ILE A 146 -2.34 1.94 17.51
CA ILE A 146 -1.70 2.20 16.20
C ILE A 146 -0.54 1.24 16.00
N VAL A 147 -0.57 0.51 14.88
CA VAL A 147 0.48 -0.43 14.50
C VAL A 147 0.97 -0.10 13.10
N VAL A 148 2.24 0.18 12.96
CA VAL A 148 2.89 0.53 11.69
C VAL A 148 3.78 -0.62 11.24
N PHE A 149 3.70 -0.94 9.95
CA PHE A 149 4.55 -1.89 9.27
C PHE A 149 5.43 -1.18 8.27
N ASP A 150 6.75 -1.34 8.37
CA ASP A 150 7.68 -0.79 7.40
C ASP A 150 8.94 -1.67 7.30
N GLY A 151 9.86 -1.31 6.38
CA GLY A 151 11.08 -2.05 6.20
C GLY A 151 11.86 -1.69 4.93
N LEU A 152 12.98 -2.35 4.74
CA LEU A 152 13.92 -2.03 3.67
C LEU A 152 13.42 -2.37 2.26
N THR A 153 12.30 -3.08 2.14
CA THR A 153 11.81 -3.63 0.86
C THR A 153 11.54 -2.56 -0.20
N LYS A 154 10.90 -1.47 0.18
CA LYS A 154 10.48 -0.40 -0.75
C LYS A 154 11.20 0.90 -0.45
N ASN A 155 11.04 1.45 0.76
CA ASN A 155 11.60 2.72 1.14
C ASN A 155 13.12 2.82 0.93
N TRP A 156 13.88 1.73 1.12
CA TRP A 156 15.32 1.65 0.85
C TRP A 156 15.68 0.82 -0.39
N ARG A 157 14.71 0.27 -1.12
CA ARG A 157 14.91 -0.53 -2.35
C ARG A 157 15.75 -1.81 -2.18
N TYR A 158 15.74 -2.39 -0.97
CA TYR A 158 16.42 -3.66 -0.65
C TYR A 158 15.45 -4.84 -0.43
N PRO A 159 14.65 -5.24 -1.43
CA PRO A 159 13.65 -6.31 -1.25
C PRO A 159 14.27 -7.65 -0.88
N GLY A 160 15.51 -7.91 -1.29
CA GLY A 160 16.26 -9.15 -1.02
C GLY A 160 16.79 -9.25 0.41
N PHE A 161 16.90 -8.16 1.15
CA PHE A 161 17.41 -8.17 2.54
C PHE A 161 16.44 -8.85 3.51
N ARG A 162 15.16 -8.84 3.19
CA ARG A 162 14.12 -9.42 4.06
C ARG A 162 14.15 -8.85 5.48
N VAL A 163 14.34 -7.54 5.61
CA VAL A 163 14.31 -6.81 6.88
C VAL A 163 13.11 -5.87 6.90
N SER A 164 12.26 -6.04 7.89
CA SER A 164 11.10 -5.21 8.17
C SER A 164 10.89 -5.11 9.68
N TRP A 165 10.04 -4.19 10.09
CA TRP A 165 9.69 -3.99 11.48
C TRP A 165 8.19 -3.72 11.64
N ILE A 166 7.73 -3.98 12.86
CA ILE A 166 6.40 -3.67 13.35
C ILE A 166 6.61 -2.71 14.51
N VAL A 167 5.95 -1.57 14.49
CA VAL A 167 6.02 -0.57 15.56
C VAL A 167 4.63 -0.41 16.15
N GLY A 168 4.50 -0.44 17.48
CA GLY A 168 3.23 -0.30 18.17
C GLY A 168 3.29 -0.53 19.68
N PRO A 169 2.14 -0.65 20.33
CA PRO A 169 2.07 -0.90 21.77
C PRO A 169 2.81 -2.17 22.21
N LYS A 170 3.51 -2.13 23.34
CA LYS A 170 4.29 -3.26 23.88
C LYS A 170 3.53 -4.57 23.86
N ARG A 171 2.28 -4.57 24.34
CA ARG A 171 1.41 -5.77 24.34
C ARG A 171 1.23 -6.39 22.95
N VAL A 172 1.13 -5.55 21.89
CA VAL A 172 0.99 -6.01 20.51
C VAL A 172 2.32 -6.54 20.01
N ILE A 173 3.41 -5.86 20.33
CA ILE A 173 4.77 -6.27 19.95
C ILE A 173 5.16 -7.60 20.59
N GLU A 174 4.90 -7.80 21.85
CA GLU A 174 5.11 -9.09 22.55
C GLU A 174 4.32 -10.22 21.89
N ALA A 175 3.03 -9.99 21.59
CA ALA A 175 2.19 -10.97 20.90
C ALA A 175 2.67 -11.29 19.49
N THR A 176 3.10 -10.28 18.72
CA THR A 176 3.65 -10.48 17.36
C THR A 176 5.01 -11.15 17.38
N ALA A 177 5.86 -10.87 18.36
CA ALA A 177 7.14 -11.54 18.56
C ALA A 177 6.94 -13.03 18.92
N SER A 178 5.98 -13.32 19.80
CA SER A 178 5.59 -14.69 20.16
C SER A 178 5.06 -15.46 18.94
N ALA A 179 4.17 -14.83 18.16
CA ALA A 179 3.67 -15.42 16.90
C ALA A 179 4.82 -15.68 15.90
N GLY A 180 5.77 -14.75 15.78
CA GLY A 180 6.94 -14.88 14.92
C GLY A 180 7.87 -16.01 15.33
N SER A 181 8.06 -16.23 16.61
CA SER A 181 8.86 -17.36 17.12
C SER A 181 8.33 -18.71 16.63
N PHE A 182 7.00 -18.83 16.52
CA PHE A 182 6.35 -20.04 16.03
C PHE A 182 6.26 -20.11 14.50
N LEU A 183 5.90 -18.99 13.84
CA LEU A 183 5.59 -18.97 12.40
C LEU A 183 6.84 -19.05 11.51
N ASP A 184 7.91 -18.36 11.87
CA ASP A 184 9.09 -18.20 11.01
C ASP A 184 10.44 -18.18 11.75
N GLY A 185 10.44 -18.33 13.06
CA GLY A 185 11.66 -18.45 13.87
C GLY A 185 12.47 -17.16 14.00
N GLY A 186 12.00 -16.03 13.47
CA GLY A 186 12.67 -14.73 13.54
C GLY A 186 13.24 -14.24 12.20
N GLY A 187 13.94 -13.12 12.24
CA GLY A 187 14.53 -12.51 11.04
C GLY A 187 15.97 -12.96 10.79
N VAL A 188 16.52 -12.56 9.64
CA VAL A 188 17.91 -12.88 9.23
C VAL A 188 18.90 -11.96 9.93
N ALA A 189 19.52 -12.41 11.01
CA ALA A 189 20.40 -11.60 11.87
C ALA A 189 21.54 -10.86 11.13
N PRO A 190 22.27 -11.47 10.17
CA PRO A 190 23.28 -10.76 9.39
C PRO A 190 22.71 -9.56 8.62
N MET A 191 21.51 -9.72 8.03
CA MET A 191 20.86 -8.63 7.28
C MET A 191 20.32 -7.54 8.19
N GLN A 192 19.84 -7.90 9.39
CA GLN A 192 19.45 -6.91 10.40
C GLN A 192 20.63 -6.06 10.85
N ARG A 193 21.82 -6.68 11.05
CA ARG A 193 23.04 -5.93 11.36
C ARG A 193 23.45 -4.99 10.24
N ALA A 194 23.41 -5.45 8.98
CA ALA A 194 23.68 -4.59 7.83
C ALA A 194 22.67 -3.45 7.67
N ALA A 195 21.43 -3.63 8.16
CA ALA A 195 20.38 -2.61 8.11
C ALA A 195 20.60 -1.44 9.08
N VAL A 196 21.35 -1.64 10.17
CA VAL A 196 21.51 -0.63 11.22
C VAL A 196 22.05 0.70 10.69
N ASP A 197 23.02 0.65 9.81
CA ASP A 197 23.62 1.87 9.23
C ASP A 197 22.70 2.52 8.18
N LEU A 198 21.85 1.72 7.52
CA LEU A 198 20.91 2.22 6.50
C LEU A 198 19.75 3.01 7.09
N VAL A 199 19.29 2.63 8.29
CA VAL A 199 18.14 3.26 8.97
C VAL A 199 18.53 4.45 9.87
N GLN A 200 19.78 4.88 9.83
CA GLN A 200 20.17 6.11 10.50
C GLN A 200 19.55 7.33 9.82
N GLU A 201 19.36 8.43 10.55
CA GLU A 201 18.69 9.62 10.06
C GLU A 201 19.30 10.16 8.76
N ALA A 202 20.62 10.40 8.73
CA ALA A 202 21.27 10.99 7.57
C ALA A 202 21.19 10.11 6.30
N PRO A 203 21.49 8.79 6.32
CA PRO A 203 21.25 7.92 5.18
C PRO A 203 19.77 7.86 4.75
N THR A 204 18.84 7.84 5.71
CA THR A 204 17.40 7.80 5.42
C THR A 204 16.95 9.06 4.68
N LEU A 205 17.35 10.25 5.13
CA LEU A 205 17.02 11.50 4.47
C LEU A 205 17.65 11.60 3.09
N ALA A 206 18.91 11.18 2.94
CA ALA A 206 19.59 11.17 1.64
C ALA A 206 18.90 10.21 0.65
N GLU A 207 18.47 9.04 1.10
CA GLU A 207 17.74 8.07 0.30
C GLU A 207 16.37 8.60 -0.12
N THR A 208 15.64 9.23 0.80
CA THR A 208 14.34 9.86 0.52
C THR A 208 14.46 10.96 -0.53
N ALA A 209 15.49 11.81 -0.41
CA ALA A 209 15.75 12.87 -1.40
C ALA A 209 16.09 12.28 -2.78
N ALA A 210 16.90 11.24 -2.84
CA ALA A 210 17.25 10.56 -4.09
C ALA A 210 16.02 9.91 -4.76
N VAL A 211 15.17 9.24 -3.96
CA VAL A 211 13.91 8.67 -4.43
C VAL A 211 12.99 9.76 -4.99
N HIS A 212 12.81 10.85 -4.24
CA HIS A 212 11.96 11.96 -4.65
C HIS A 212 12.43 12.56 -5.98
N GLY A 213 13.71 12.87 -6.12
CA GLY A 213 14.27 13.48 -7.33
C GLY A 213 14.14 12.59 -8.59
N ASP A 214 14.42 11.29 -8.49
CA ASP A 214 14.38 10.39 -9.63
C ASP A 214 12.94 9.97 -9.98
N PHE A 215 12.15 9.57 -8.99
CA PHE A 215 10.84 8.98 -9.24
C PHE A 215 9.76 10.02 -9.56
N LYS A 216 9.86 11.25 -9.07
CA LYS A 216 8.92 12.31 -9.43
C LYS A 216 8.98 12.62 -10.92
N LEU A 217 10.18 12.70 -11.51
CA LEU A 217 10.34 12.88 -12.95
C LEU A 217 9.72 11.74 -13.75
N LYS A 218 9.92 10.49 -13.32
CA LYS A 218 9.35 9.31 -13.95
C LYS A 218 7.84 9.26 -13.83
N ARG A 219 7.30 9.65 -12.65
CA ARG A 219 5.86 9.78 -12.43
C ARG A 219 5.25 10.77 -13.40
N ASP A 220 5.79 11.98 -13.47
CA ASP A 220 5.25 13.06 -14.29
C ASP A 220 5.27 12.65 -15.77
N PHE A 221 6.40 12.12 -16.26
CA PHE A 221 6.50 11.59 -17.63
C PHE A 221 5.47 10.51 -17.91
N LEU A 222 5.37 9.48 -17.04
CA LEU A 222 4.47 8.36 -17.32
C LEU A 222 2.99 8.79 -17.27
N VAL A 223 2.59 9.60 -16.29
CA VAL A 223 1.20 10.05 -16.15
C VAL A 223 0.77 10.86 -17.36
N GLU A 224 1.56 11.86 -17.78
CA GLU A 224 1.25 12.67 -18.96
C GLU A 224 1.21 11.81 -20.25
N SER A 225 2.19 10.94 -20.44
CA SER A 225 2.23 10.06 -21.61
C SER A 225 1.04 9.09 -21.69
N LEU A 226 0.58 8.59 -20.55
CA LEU A 226 -0.59 7.71 -20.49
C LEU A 226 -1.89 8.48 -20.74
N LYS A 227 -2.02 9.73 -20.29
CA LYS A 227 -3.15 10.61 -20.61
C LYS A 227 -3.22 10.87 -22.14
N ASP A 228 -2.08 11.12 -22.77
CA ASP A 228 -2.00 11.38 -24.23
C ASP A 228 -2.55 10.21 -25.05
N ILE A 229 -2.42 8.98 -24.59
CA ILE A 229 -2.97 7.80 -25.27
C ILE A 229 -4.42 7.48 -24.90
N GLY A 230 -5.01 8.21 -23.93
CA GLY A 230 -6.41 8.09 -23.52
C GLY A 230 -6.64 7.31 -22.21
N VAL A 231 -5.61 7.06 -21.42
CA VAL A 231 -5.78 6.53 -20.04
C VAL A 231 -6.19 7.67 -19.12
N ARG A 232 -7.27 7.51 -18.40
CA ARG A 232 -7.76 8.48 -17.43
C ARG A 232 -7.23 8.16 -16.02
N PHE A 233 -7.12 9.17 -15.18
CA PHE A 233 -6.78 9.03 -13.77
C PHE A 233 -7.85 9.69 -12.90
N ASP A 234 -8.53 8.93 -12.05
CA ASP A 234 -9.43 9.48 -11.01
C ASP A 234 -8.61 10.21 -9.95
N LEU A 235 -7.39 9.76 -9.74
CA LEU A 235 -6.38 10.38 -8.89
C LEU A 235 -5.02 10.24 -9.56
N GLU A 236 -4.33 11.34 -9.77
CA GLU A 236 -2.89 11.28 -10.07
C GLU A 236 -2.12 10.79 -8.85
N PRO A 237 -1.12 9.90 -9.05
CA PRO A 237 -0.41 9.34 -7.90
C PRO A 237 0.21 10.43 -7.03
N GLN A 238 -0.18 10.47 -5.77
CA GLN A 238 0.37 11.33 -4.73
C GLN A 238 1.55 10.67 -4.01
N GLY A 239 1.64 9.34 -4.13
CA GLY A 239 2.70 8.52 -3.55
C GLY A 239 2.88 7.19 -4.27
N THR A 240 3.73 6.31 -3.75
CA THR A 240 4.18 5.05 -4.35
C THR A 240 4.96 5.25 -5.65
N PHE A 241 5.30 4.17 -6.36
CA PHE A 241 5.81 4.24 -7.74
C PHE A 241 4.85 3.58 -8.73
N TYR A 242 3.54 3.72 -8.45
CA TYR A 242 2.47 3.18 -9.29
C TYR A 242 1.53 4.28 -9.75
N ALA A 243 0.96 4.07 -10.95
CA ALA A 243 -0.11 4.87 -11.51
C ALA A 243 -1.32 3.96 -11.77
N TRP A 244 -2.47 4.33 -11.21
CA TRP A 244 -3.74 3.60 -11.29
C TRP A 244 -4.61 4.21 -12.38
N GLY A 245 -4.51 3.64 -13.60
CA GLY A 245 -5.19 4.14 -14.78
C GLY A 245 -6.57 3.54 -14.97
N ASP A 246 -7.52 4.37 -15.38
CA ASP A 246 -8.84 4.00 -15.85
C ASP A 246 -8.84 3.94 -17.40
N LEU A 247 -9.25 2.80 -17.94
CA LEU A 247 -9.25 2.47 -19.38
C LEU A 247 -10.58 2.80 -20.05
N SER A 248 -11.55 3.38 -19.36
CA SER A 248 -12.92 3.61 -19.84
C SER A 248 -13.01 4.50 -21.08
N GLU A 249 -12.03 5.36 -21.35
CA GLU A 249 -11.97 6.24 -22.51
C GLU A 249 -11.18 5.64 -23.69
N LEU A 250 -10.53 4.50 -23.51
CA LEU A 250 -9.84 3.80 -24.59
C LEU A 250 -10.81 3.18 -25.59
N PRO A 251 -10.33 2.73 -26.76
CA PRO A 251 -11.14 1.92 -27.69
C PRO A 251 -11.79 0.75 -26.95
N ARG A 252 -13.06 0.45 -27.30
CA ARG A 252 -13.89 -0.53 -26.58
C ARG A 252 -13.21 -1.89 -26.41
N SER A 253 -12.39 -2.28 -27.38
CA SER A 253 -11.59 -3.52 -27.35
C SER A 253 -10.53 -3.55 -26.25
N LEU A 254 -10.10 -2.40 -25.71
CA LEU A 254 -9.04 -2.27 -24.70
C LEU A 254 -9.53 -1.82 -23.33
N ARG A 255 -10.83 -1.62 -23.12
CA ARG A 255 -11.36 -1.14 -21.81
C ARG A 255 -11.28 -2.18 -20.70
N ASN A 256 -11.31 -3.45 -21.05
CA ASN A 256 -11.14 -4.52 -20.09
C ASN A 256 -9.66 -4.71 -19.76
N SER A 257 -9.29 -4.60 -18.49
CA SER A 257 -7.90 -4.63 -18.03
C SER A 257 -7.18 -5.95 -18.32
N ASP A 258 -7.90 -7.08 -18.35
CA ASP A 258 -7.29 -8.37 -18.73
C ASP A 258 -6.98 -8.42 -20.23
N VAL A 259 -7.84 -7.82 -21.05
CA VAL A 259 -7.61 -7.73 -22.51
C VAL A 259 -6.48 -6.74 -22.79
N PHE A 260 -6.50 -5.58 -22.14
CA PHE A 260 -5.41 -4.60 -22.23
C PHE A 260 -4.06 -5.22 -21.83
N PHE A 261 -4.01 -5.91 -20.68
CA PHE A 261 -2.80 -6.59 -20.22
C PHE A 261 -2.26 -7.59 -21.25
N LYS A 262 -3.13 -8.42 -21.85
CA LYS A 262 -2.71 -9.40 -22.87
C LYS A 262 -2.17 -8.70 -24.12
N ALA A 263 -2.82 -7.62 -24.56
CA ALA A 263 -2.36 -6.83 -25.68
C ALA A 263 -1.01 -6.15 -25.38
N ALA A 264 -0.87 -5.54 -24.21
CA ALA A 264 0.37 -4.92 -23.76
C ALA A 264 1.52 -5.94 -23.61
N LEU A 265 1.21 -7.16 -23.17
CA LEU A 265 2.20 -8.23 -23.05
C LEU A 265 2.74 -8.67 -24.44
N VAL A 266 1.90 -8.67 -25.47
CA VAL A 266 2.34 -8.90 -26.87
C VAL A 266 3.34 -7.81 -27.30
N GLN A 267 3.14 -6.58 -26.83
CA GLN A 267 4.06 -5.46 -27.04
C GLN A 267 5.24 -5.45 -26.05
N GLN A 268 5.42 -6.53 -25.28
CA GLN A 268 6.48 -6.66 -24.26
C GLN A 268 6.40 -5.58 -23.14
N VAL A 269 5.20 -5.07 -22.86
CA VAL A 269 4.93 -4.15 -21.75
C VAL A 269 4.16 -4.89 -20.68
N PHE A 270 4.68 -4.84 -19.42
CA PHE A 270 4.06 -5.48 -18.27
C PHE A 270 3.35 -4.44 -17.39
N CYS A 271 2.07 -4.67 -17.16
CA CYS A 271 1.22 -3.91 -16.24
C CYS A 271 0.37 -4.89 -15.42
N VAL A 272 -0.41 -4.43 -14.45
CA VAL A 272 -1.17 -5.34 -13.57
C VAL A 272 -2.67 -5.02 -13.65
N PRO A 273 -3.51 -5.99 -14.10
CA PRO A 273 -4.96 -5.81 -14.15
C PRO A 273 -5.60 -5.45 -12.82
N GLY A 274 -6.65 -4.65 -12.88
CA GLY A 274 -7.30 -4.09 -11.71
C GLY A 274 -7.94 -5.11 -10.78
N HIS A 275 -8.37 -6.26 -11.30
CA HIS A 275 -8.99 -7.30 -10.49
C HIS A 275 -8.07 -7.84 -9.38
N PHE A 276 -6.74 -7.76 -9.53
CA PHE A 276 -5.78 -8.15 -8.49
C PHE A 276 -5.85 -7.26 -7.24
N PHE A 277 -6.38 -6.05 -7.35
CA PHE A 277 -6.52 -5.10 -6.25
C PHE A 277 -7.94 -5.03 -5.68
N ASP A 278 -8.84 -5.83 -6.22
CA ASP A 278 -10.19 -6.06 -5.69
C ASP A 278 -10.14 -7.19 -4.66
N VAL A 279 -9.43 -6.96 -3.58
CA VAL A 279 -9.19 -7.92 -2.50
C VAL A 279 -10.50 -8.58 -2.07
N TYR A 280 -10.57 -9.91 -2.24
CA TYR A 280 -11.80 -10.66 -2.15
C TYR A 280 -11.65 -11.91 -1.26
N PRO A 281 -11.53 -11.73 0.04
CA PRO A 281 -11.33 -12.84 0.98
C PRO A 281 -12.42 -13.91 0.87
N GLY A 282 -11.99 -15.17 0.83
CA GLY A 282 -12.88 -16.31 0.71
C GLY A 282 -13.60 -16.44 -0.63
N LYS A 283 -13.19 -15.71 -1.66
CA LYS A 283 -13.69 -15.80 -3.06
C LYS A 283 -15.22 -15.83 -3.18
N ARG A 284 -15.91 -15.00 -2.40
CA ARG A 284 -17.38 -15.02 -2.25
C ARG A 284 -18.14 -14.39 -3.42
N ARG A 285 -17.46 -13.69 -4.35
CA ARG A 285 -18.07 -13.02 -5.51
C ARG A 285 -18.01 -13.86 -6.78
N THR A 286 -18.16 -15.18 -6.65
CA THR A 286 -18.11 -16.10 -7.77
C THR A 286 -19.06 -15.67 -8.90
N GLY A 287 -18.54 -15.58 -10.14
CA GLY A 287 -19.31 -15.22 -11.33
C GLY A 287 -19.63 -13.74 -11.50
N ARG A 288 -19.14 -12.85 -10.62
CA ARG A 288 -19.25 -11.39 -10.80
C ARG A 288 -17.92 -10.82 -11.29
N PRO A 289 -17.94 -9.90 -12.27
CA PRO A 289 -16.72 -9.19 -12.68
C PRO A 289 -16.18 -8.36 -11.50
N SER A 290 -14.87 -8.11 -11.51
CA SER A 290 -14.25 -7.19 -10.57
C SER A 290 -14.81 -5.78 -10.72
N ARG A 291 -14.90 -5.03 -9.63
CA ARG A 291 -15.23 -3.60 -9.62
C ARG A 291 -14.21 -2.78 -10.40
N PHE A 292 -12.97 -3.28 -10.49
CA PHE A 292 -11.85 -2.61 -11.14
C PHE A 292 -11.50 -3.24 -12.49
N ILE A 293 -12.49 -3.81 -13.19
CA ILE A 293 -12.29 -4.48 -14.49
C ILE A 293 -11.78 -3.52 -15.57
N GLU A 294 -12.05 -2.23 -15.46
CA GLU A 294 -11.58 -1.18 -16.36
C GLU A 294 -10.37 -0.41 -15.79
N HIS A 295 -9.78 -0.88 -14.70
CA HIS A 295 -8.60 -0.27 -14.11
C HIS A 295 -7.35 -1.13 -14.30
N ILE A 296 -6.20 -0.47 -14.38
CA ILE A 296 -4.91 -1.12 -14.52
C ILE A 296 -3.82 -0.36 -13.76
N ARG A 297 -2.89 -1.09 -13.16
CA ARG A 297 -1.75 -0.48 -12.49
C ARG A 297 -0.51 -0.51 -13.39
N PHE A 298 0.01 0.66 -13.69
CA PHE A 298 1.32 0.87 -14.28
C PHE A 298 2.37 1.08 -13.18
N SER A 299 3.66 0.91 -13.53
CA SER A 299 4.78 1.17 -12.62
C SER A 299 5.79 2.09 -13.29
N PHE A 300 6.19 3.15 -12.58
CA PHE A 300 7.31 4.01 -13.00
C PHE A 300 8.61 3.69 -12.24
N GLY A 301 8.73 2.45 -11.72
CA GLY A 301 9.96 1.94 -11.11
C GLY A 301 11.15 1.75 -12.07
N PRO A 302 10.96 1.37 -13.34
CA PRO A 302 12.05 1.17 -14.28
C PRO A 302 12.85 2.44 -14.61
N PRO A 303 14.03 2.31 -15.25
CA PRO A 303 14.76 3.46 -15.82
C PRO A 303 13.90 4.25 -16.83
N MET A 304 14.17 5.55 -16.98
CA MET A 304 13.41 6.44 -17.87
C MET A 304 13.35 5.91 -19.32
N SER A 305 14.49 5.44 -19.86
CA SER A 305 14.53 4.89 -21.23
C SER A 305 13.61 3.68 -21.45
N VAL A 306 13.40 2.87 -20.41
CA VAL A 306 12.47 1.73 -20.47
C VAL A 306 11.02 2.23 -20.41
N LEU A 307 10.74 3.29 -19.67
CA LEU A 307 9.42 3.92 -19.63
C LEU A 307 9.06 4.58 -20.97
N GLU A 308 10.01 5.29 -21.57
CA GLU A 308 9.86 5.89 -22.91
C GLU A 308 9.50 4.83 -23.95
N GLU A 309 10.28 3.75 -24.02
CA GLU A 309 10.03 2.64 -24.92
C GLU A 309 8.67 1.96 -24.66
N ALA A 310 8.31 1.76 -23.40
CA ALA A 310 7.03 1.16 -23.03
C ALA A 310 5.84 2.04 -23.46
N VAL A 311 5.95 3.35 -23.28
CA VAL A 311 4.91 4.32 -23.71
C VAL A 311 4.74 4.31 -25.21
N ASP A 312 5.83 4.30 -25.99
CA ASP A 312 5.75 4.26 -27.46
C ASP A 312 5.04 3.00 -27.94
N ARG A 313 5.37 1.84 -27.37
CA ARG A 313 4.71 0.57 -27.68
C ARG A 313 3.22 0.57 -27.31
N LEU A 314 2.84 1.16 -26.17
CA LEU A 314 1.43 1.30 -25.79
C LEU A 314 0.69 2.27 -26.70
N ARG A 315 1.34 3.35 -27.15
CA ARG A 315 0.77 4.31 -28.10
C ARG A 315 0.42 3.65 -29.42
N ASP A 316 1.34 2.85 -29.97
CA ASP A 316 1.11 2.10 -31.20
C ASP A 316 -0.03 1.08 -31.01
N MET A 317 -0.02 0.32 -29.93
CA MET A 317 -1.08 -0.63 -29.59
C MET A 317 -2.47 0.02 -29.54
N VAL A 318 -2.59 1.18 -28.90
CA VAL A 318 -3.88 1.90 -28.78
C VAL A 318 -4.30 2.49 -30.14
N LYS A 319 -3.36 2.96 -30.94
CA LYS A 319 -3.62 3.45 -32.30
C LYS A 319 -4.16 2.36 -33.23
N ASP A 320 -3.57 1.17 -33.16
CA ASP A 320 -3.98 0.01 -33.97
C ASP A 320 -5.36 -0.54 -33.55
N ALA A 321 -5.79 -0.25 -32.34
CA ALA A 321 -7.10 -0.66 -31.82
C ALA A 321 -8.25 0.33 -32.13
N ARG A 322 -7.94 1.51 -32.71
CA ARG A 322 -8.93 2.52 -33.11
C ARG A 322 -9.48 2.19 -34.50
#